data_913d8ce687c5af161d9a2590a1dd2ae8
#
_entry.id   913d8ce687c5af161d9a2590a1dd2ae8
#
_cell.length_a   1.000
_cell.length_b   1.000
_cell.length_c   1.000
_cell.angle_alpha   90.00
_cell.angle_beta   90.00
_cell.angle_gamma   90.00
#
_symmetry.space_group_name_H-M   'P 1'
#
loop_
_entity.id
_entity.type
_entity.pdbx_description
1 polymer ?
#
loop_
_entity_poly.entity_id
_entity_poly.type
_entity_poly.pdbx_seq_one_letter_code
_entity_poly.pdbx_strand_id
1 'polypeptide(L)'
;MFKNTMKTTVLLAALGGLIVTVAGLLGGGSSGAVMVGVVIALVMVGGSYWFSDKLALKSAKAVVITESDAPEFYRMVQSLAQRANMPMPRVAISPAEQPNAFATGRGPNNAVVCATQGLLRSMPTDELEGVMAHELMHVRNRDILIGSVAAAVATAISAIAQMAYFAALFGGGRDDEDRPNPIALLLISMLAPISASLIQMAISRS
;
A
#
# COMPACT_ATOMS: atom_id res chain seq x y z
N MET A 1 -18.87 -7.47 0.22
CA MET A 1 -17.92 -8.12 -0.66
C MET A 1 -17.80 -7.41 -2.01
N PHE A 2 -18.82 -7.36 -2.86
CA PHE A 2 -18.81 -6.69 -4.18
C PHE A 2 -18.39 -5.21 -4.11
N LYS A 3 -18.91 -4.44 -3.15
CA LYS A 3 -18.59 -3.01 -2.97
C LYS A 3 -17.09 -2.74 -2.73
N ASN A 4 -16.41 -3.58 -1.97
CA ASN A 4 -14.99 -3.36 -1.65
C ASN A 4 -14.10 -3.74 -2.85
N THR A 5 -14.40 -4.82 -3.55
CA THR A 5 -13.73 -5.17 -4.81
C THR A 5 -13.88 -4.04 -5.84
N MET A 6 -15.09 -3.48 -5.97
CA MET A 6 -15.34 -2.35 -6.88
C MET A 6 -14.53 -1.11 -6.47
N LYS A 7 -14.48 -0.76 -5.17
CA LYS A 7 -13.65 0.35 -4.68
C LYS A 7 -12.17 0.16 -5.01
N THR A 8 -11.64 -1.06 -4.78
CA THR A 8 -10.26 -1.38 -5.11
C THR A 8 -9.99 -1.23 -6.62
N THR A 9 -10.89 -1.74 -7.46
CA THR A 9 -10.77 -1.64 -8.93
C THR A 9 -10.78 -0.18 -9.39
N VAL A 10 -11.71 0.64 -8.86
CA VAL A 10 -11.79 2.07 -9.18
C VAL A 10 -10.51 2.81 -8.74
N LEU A 11 -9.99 2.49 -7.56
CA LEU A 11 -8.75 3.09 -7.05
C LEU A 11 -7.54 2.73 -7.91
N LEU A 12 -7.42 1.46 -8.31
CA LEU A 12 -6.35 0.99 -9.20
C LEU A 12 -6.45 1.64 -10.60
N ALA A 13 -7.67 1.76 -11.14
CA ALA A 13 -7.90 2.42 -12.42
C ALA A 13 -7.58 3.92 -12.35
N ALA A 14 -7.99 4.61 -11.29
CA ALA A 14 -7.69 6.02 -11.07
C ALA A 14 -6.17 6.26 -10.95
N LEU A 15 -5.45 5.37 -10.25
CA LEU A 15 -4.01 5.43 -10.16
C LEU A 15 -3.35 5.24 -11.53
N GLY A 16 -3.75 4.21 -12.26
CA GLY A 16 -3.22 3.97 -13.61
C GLY A 16 -3.46 5.17 -14.53
N GLY A 17 -4.67 5.74 -14.51
CA GLY A 17 -5.01 6.94 -15.25
C GLY A 17 -4.15 8.15 -14.87
N LEU A 18 -3.90 8.35 -13.55
CA LEU A 18 -3.04 9.42 -13.08
C LEU A 18 -1.60 9.28 -13.58
N ILE A 19 -1.01 8.08 -13.50
CA ILE A 19 0.36 7.84 -14.01
C ILE A 19 0.45 8.14 -15.50
N VAL A 20 -0.53 7.68 -16.29
CA VAL A 20 -0.56 7.93 -17.75
C VAL A 20 -0.71 9.42 -18.04
N THR A 21 -1.57 10.13 -17.31
CA THR A 21 -1.78 11.57 -17.47
C THR A 21 -0.50 12.34 -17.17
N VAL A 22 0.16 12.03 -16.05
CA VAL A 22 1.42 12.68 -15.67
C VAL A 22 2.51 12.41 -16.71
N ALA A 23 2.65 11.16 -17.18
CA ALA A 23 3.63 10.83 -18.22
C ALA A 23 3.35 11.57 -19.54
N GLY A 24 2.07 11.67 -19.95
CA GLY A 24 1.66 12.44 -21.11
C GLY A 24 1.98 13.92 -21.01
N LEU A 25 1.69 14.54 -19.85
CA LEU A 25 1.98 15.95 -19.59
C LEU A 25 3.49 16.23 -19.60
N LEU A 26 4.29 15.40 -18.94
CA LEU A 26 5.75 15.54 -18.91
C LEU A 26 6.40 15.31 -20.28
N GLY A 27 5.80 14.45 -21.10
CA GLY A 27 6.27 14.18 -22.46
C GLY A 27 5.68 15.07 -23.55
N GLY A 28 5.13 16.24 -23.19
CA GLY A 28 4.57 17.19 -24.13
C GLY A 28 3.38 16.68 -24.95
N GLY A 29 2.64 15.69 -24.42
CA GLY A 29 1.49 15.09 -25.09
C GLY A 29 1.86 14.07 -26.18
N SER A 30 3.13 13.70 -26.32
CA SER A 30 3.57 12.74 -27.34
C SER A 30 2.97 11.34 -27.09
N SER A 31 2.61 10.66 -28.17
CA SER A 31 2.09 9.28 -28.09
C SER A 31 3.09 8.31 -27.46
N GLY A 32 4.38 8.54 -27.65
CA GLY A 32 5.44 7.76 -27.01
C GLY A 32 5.45 7.91 -25.49
N ALA A 33 5.31 9.11 -24.95
CA ALA A 33 5.24 9.36 -23.52
C ALA A 33 3.99 8.73 -22.88
N VAL A 34 2.85 8.83 -23.56
CA VAL A 34 1.61 8.17 -23.12
C VAL A 34 1.79 6.66 -23.08
N MET A 35 2.40 6.05 -24.10
CA MET A 35 2.67 4.61 -24.15
C MET A 35 3.59 4.16 -23.02
N VAL A 36 4.67 4.90 -22.76
CA VAL A 36 5.57 4.66 -21.62
C VAL A 36 4.80 4.77 -20.31
N GLY A 37 3.93 5.78 -20.15
CA GLY A 37 3.06 5.93 -19.00
C GLY A 37 2.14 4.73 -18.77
N VAL A 38 1.56 4.19 -19.83
CA VAL A 38 0.72 2.98 -19.77
C VAL A 38 1.53 1.77 -19.29
N VAL A 39 2.73 1.56 -19.83
CA VAL A 39 3.61 0.45 -19.40
C VAL A 39 3.98 0.59 -17.93
N ILE A 40 4.39 1.79 -17.50
CA ILE A 40 4.70 2.07 -16.10
C ILE A 40 3.48 1.82 -15.20
N ALA A 41 2.31 2.31 -15.60
CA ALA A 41 1.08 2.11 -14.84
C ALA A 41 0.74 0.62 -14.70
N LEU A 42 0.83 -0.17 -15.75
CA LEU A 42 0.57 -1.61 -15.70
C LEU A 42 1.55 -2.34 -14.78
N VAL A 43 2.84 -2.02 -14.85
CA VAL A 43 3.87 -2.63 -14.00
C VAL A 43 3.69 -2.22 -12.54
N MET A 44 3.47 -0.95 -12.25
CA MET A 44 3.33 -0.44 -10.88
C MET A 44 2.02 -0.90 -10.24
N VAL A 45 0.90 -0.76 -10.95
CA VAL A 45 -0.42 -1.14 -10.43
C VAL A 45 -0.50 -2.66 -10.29
N GLY A 46 -0.10 -3.40 -11.31
CA GLY A 46 -0.03 -4.86 -11.27
C GLY A 46 0.93 -5.35 -10.18
N GLY A 47 2.13 -4.80 -10.14
CA GLY A 47 3.13 -5.14 -9.13
C GLY A 47 2.65 -4.87 -7.70
N SER A 48 2.06 -3.71 -7.43
CA SER A 48 1.52 -3.39 -6.09
C SER A 48 0.39 -4.34 -5.68
N TYR A 49 -0.47 -4.72 -6.62
CA TYR A 49 -1.52 -5.71 -6.36
C TYR A 49 -0.95 -7.09 -6.03
N TRP A 50 -0.01 -7.61 -6.87
CA TRP A 50 0.52 -8.96 -6.71
C TRP A 50 1.49 -9.11 -5.53
N PHE A 51 2.22 -8.07 -5.19
CA PHE A 51 3.27 -8.09 -4.16
C PHE A 51 2.92 -7.27 -2.91
N SER A 52 1.65 -6.89 -2.73
CA SER A 52 1.20 -6.07 -1.59
C SER A 52 1.60 -6.65 -0.23
N ASP A 53 1.46 -7.96 -0.06
CA ASP A 53 1.85 -8.68 1.16
C ASP A 53 3.36 -8.63 1.41
N LYS A 54 4.16 -8.89 0.37
CA LYS A 54 5.63 -8.88 0.48
C LYS A 54 6.17 -7.47 0.75
N LEU A 55 5.58 -6.46 0.11
CA LEU A 55 5.96 -5.06 0.31
C LEU A 55 5.63 -4.62 1.74
N ALA A 56 4.44 -4.94 2.23
CA ALA A 56 4.03 -4.60 3.59
C ALA A 56 4.91 -5.28 4.65
N LEU A 57 5.18 -6.58 4.49
CA LEU A 57 6.07 -7.32 5.39
C LEU A 57 7.50 -6.75 5.40
N LYS A 58 8.04 -6.44 4.20
CA LYS A 58 9.37 -5.85 4.07
C LYS A 58 9.45 -4.46 4.72
N SER A 59 8.43 -3.64 4.52
CA SER A 59 8.34 -2.29 5.12
C SER A 59 8.29 -2.36 6.65
N ALA A 60 7.52 -3.31 7.19
CA ALA A 60 7.42 -3.55 8.62
C ALA A 60 8.61 -4.36 9.19
N LYS A 61 9.57 -4.79 8.37
CA LYS A 61 10.62 -5.75 8.73
C LYS A 61 10.06 -7.02 9.38
N ALA A 62 8.83 -7.39 9.02
CA ALA A 62 8.12 -8.49 9.63
C ALA A 62 8.57 -9.83 9.06
N VAL A 63 8.65 -10.83 9.92
CA VAL A 63 9.01 -12.21 9.59
C VAL A 63 7.78 -13.09 9.75
N VAL A 64 7.50 -13.90 8.74
CA VAL A 64 6.45 -14.92 8.84
C VAL A 64 6.91 -16.00 9.80
N ILE A 65 6.05 -16.33 10.76
CA ILE A 65 6.33 -17.28 11.83
C ILE A 65 5.55 -18.58 11.65
N THR A 66 6.05 -19.62 12.28
CA THR A 66 5.40 -20.92 12.47
C THR A 66 4.83 -21.03 13.88
N GLU A 67 4.06 -22.10 14.16
CA GLU A 67 3.55 -22.34 15.51
C GLU A 67 4.68 -22.51 16.55
N SER A 68 5.82 -23.06 16.14
CA SER A 68 6.98 -23.26 17.03
C SER A 68 7.65 -21.96 17.46
N ASP A 69 7.53 -20.89 16.66
CA ASP A 69 8.20 -19.60 16.95
C ASP A 69 7.44 -18.76 18.00
N ALA A 70 6.10 -18.80 17.98
CA ALA A 70 5.24 -18.11 18.93
C ALA A 70 3.91 -18.86 19.10
N PRO A 71 3.89 -19.96 19.89
CA PRO A 71 2.76 -20.88 19.98
C PRO A 71 1.45 -20.22 20.40
N GLU A 72 1.49 -19.35 21.39
CA GLU A 72 0.28 -18.68 21.94
C GLU A 72 -0.35 -17.75 20.91
N PHE A 73 0.45 -16.91 20.31
CA PHE A 73 -0.02 -15.95 19.29
C PHE A 73 -0.52 -16.69 18.04
N TYR A 74 0.20 -17.71 17.59
CA TYR A 74 -0.20 -18.50 16.41
C TYR A 74 -1.55 -19.20 16.63
N ARG A 75 -1.74 -19.86 17.80
CA ARG A 75 -3.00 -20.54 18.15
C ARG A 75 -4.16 -19.57 18.33
N MET A 76 -3.91 -18.39 18.87
CA MET A 76 -4.90 -17.32 18.95
C MET A 76 -5.44 -16.98 17.55
N VAL A 77 -4.55 -16.68 16.59
CA VAL A 77 -4.94 -16.36 15.21
C VAL A 77 -5.65 -17.55 14.56
N GLN A 78 -5.20 -18.76 14.80
CA GLN A 78 -5.81 -19.99 14.29
C GLN A 78 -7.25 -20.15 14.82
N SER A 79 -7.47 -19.97 16.10
CA SER A 79 -8.80 -20.03 16.74
C SER A 79 -9.74 -18.97 16.15
N LEU A 80 -9.24 -17.74 15.98
CA LEU A 80 -9.97 -16.64 15.38
C LEU A 80 -10.37 -16.92 13.93
N ALA A 81 -9.45 -17.44 13.13
CA ALA A 81 -9.71 -17.82 11.74
C ALA A 81 -10.79 -18.91 11.63
N GLN A 82 -10.72 -19.92 12.50
CA GLN A 82 -11.73 -20.99 12.58
C GLN A 82 -13.11 -20.44 12.95
N ARG A 83 -13.19 -19.59 13.99
CA ARG A 83 -14.45 -18.96 14.41
C ARG A 83 -15.04 -18.05 13.33
N ALA A 84 -14.19 -17.40 12.54
CA ALA A 84 -14.60 -16.57 11.42
C ALA A 84 -14.95 -17.37 10.15
N ASN A 85 -14.77 -18.70 10.18
CA ASN A 85 -14.92 -19.59 9.01
C ASN A 85 -14.07 -19.12 7.81
N MET A 86 -12.79 -18.86 8.08
CA MET A 86 -11.81 -18.36 7.12
C MET A 86 -10.62 -19.32 6.99
N PRO A 87 -9.95 -19.35 5.82
CA PRO A 87 -8.64 -19.98 5.72
C PRO A 87 -7.66 -19.38 6.72
N MET A 88 -6.79 -20.21 7.30
CA MET A 88 -5.71 -19.74 8.18
C MET A 88 -4.81 -18.77 7.43
N PRO A 89 -4.69 -17.49 7.83
CA PRO A 89 -3.74 -16.57 7.22
C PRO A 89 -2.31 -16.93 7.64
N ARG A 90 -1.33 -16.46 6.89
CA ARG A 90 0.06 -16.47 7.38
C ARG A 90 0.17 -15.50 8.55
N VAL A 91 0.87 -15.90 9.58
CA VAL A 91 1.11 -15.10 10.79
C VAL A 91 2.51 -14.52 10.72
N ALA A 92 2.67 -13.25 11.05
CA ALA A 92 3.96 -12.58 11.03
C ALA A 92 4.17 -11.72 12.29
N ILE A 93 5.42 -11.52 12.67
CA ILE A 93 5.81 -10.63 13.77
C ILE A 93 6.81 -9.60 13.22
N SER A 94 6.56 -8.33 13.54
CA SER A 94 7.48 -7.22 13.26
C SER A 94 8.31 -6.91 14.51
N PRO A 95 9.61 -6.63 14.39
CA PRO A 95 10.47 -6.26 15.52
C PRO A 95 10.22 -4.84 16.05
N ALA A 96 9.26 -4.10 15.49
CA ALA A 96 8.97 -2.74 15.93
C ALA A 96 8.48 -2.69 17.38
N GLU A 97 9.00 -1.73 18.15
CA GLU A 97 8.60 -1.51 19.55
C GLU A 97 7.29 -0.71 19.66
N GLN A 98 6.91 0.04 18.64
CA GLN A 98 5.63 0.74 18.62
C GLN A 98 4.48 -0.29 18.51
N PRO A 99 3.51 -0.29 19.45
CA PRO A 99 2.38 -1.20 19.40
C PRO A 99 1.55 -0.99 18.12
N ASN A 100 1.44 -2.03 17.30
CA ASN A 100 0.64 -2.01 16.09
C ASN A 100 0.29 -3.43 15.64
N ALA A 101 -0.86 -3.57 14.95
CA ALA A 101 -1.21 -4.75 14.19
C ALA A 101 -1.75 -4.33 12.82
N PHE A 102 -1.62 -5.20 11.84
CA PHE A 102 -2.20 -4.98 10.52
C PHE A 102 -2.42 -6.29 9.78
N ALA A 103 -3.38 -6.28 8.87
CA ALA A 103 -3.55 -7.33 7.90
C ALA A 103 -3.19 -6.84 6.50
N THR A 104 -2.64 -7.72 5.69
CA THR A 104 -2.27 -7.43 4.29
C THR A 104 -2.53 -8.64 3.40
N GLY A 105 -2.49 -8.43 2.09
CA GLY A 105 -2.70 -9.49 1.11
C GLY A 105 -3.84 -9.21 0.15
N ARG A 106 -4.04 -10.10 -0.83
CA ARG A 106 -5.00 -9.93 -1.93
C ARG A 106 -6.42 -10.42 -1.59
N GLY A 107 -6.59 -11.01 -0.43
CA GLY A 107 -7.86 -11.58 0.03
C GLY A 107 -7.65 -12.77 0.96
N PRO A 108 -8.73 -13.41 1.43
CA PRO A 108 -8.67 -14.43 2.49
C PRO A 108 -7.68 -15.57 2.25
N ASN A 109 -7.55 -16.03 1.00
CA ASN A 109 -6.65 -17.14 0.65
C ASN A 109 -5.16 -16.73 0.59
N ASN A 110 -4.86 -15.45 0.58
CA ASN A 110 -3.50 -14.90 0.46
C ASN A 110 -3.25 -13.80 1.50
N ALA A 111 -3.88 -13.92 2.65
CA ALA A 111 -3.74 -12.95 3.72
C ALA A 111 -2.51 -13.24 4.60
N VAL A 112 -1.98 -12.18 5.17
CA VAL A 112 -1.02 -12.20 6.26
C VAL A 112 -1.55 -11.28 7.34
N VAL A 113 -1.51 -11.72 8.59
CA VAL A 113 -1.74 -10.86 9.76
C VAL A 113 -0.44 -10.70 10.52
N CYS A 114 -0.16 -9.49 10.94
CA CYS A 114 1.08 -9.12 11.59
C CYS A 114 0.80 -8.36 12.88
N ALA A 115 1.54 -8.70 13.93
CA ALA A 115 1.61 -7.90 15.15
C ALA A 115 3.06 -7.46 15.39
N THR A 116 3.25 -6.30 16.00
CA THR A 116 4.58 -5.84 16.41
C THR A 116 4.95 -6.47 17.77
N GLN A 117 6.25 -6.60 18.03
CA GLN A 117 6.74 -7.04 19.33
C GLN A 117 6.27 -6.10 20.45
N GLY A 118 6.21 -4.78 20.17
CA GLY A 118 5.69 -3.82 21.13
C GLY A 118 4.24 -4.10 21.52
N LEU A 119 3.37 -4.47 20.56
CA LEU A 119 1.99 -4.85 20.85
C LEU A 119 1.92 -6.14 21.67
N LEU A 120 2.65 -7.18 21.27
CA LEU A 120 2.66 -8.48 21.93
C LEU A 120 3.15 -8.40 23.39
N ARG A 121 4.02 -7.44 23.71
CA ARG A 121 4.54 -7.23 25.07
C ARG A 121 3.66 -6.35 25.94
N SER A 122 2.98 -5.37 25.35
CA SER A 122 2.26 -4.32 26.08
C SER A 122 0.79 -4.64 26.31
N MET A 123 0.20 -5.57 25.55
CA MET A 123 -1.23 -5.80 25.55
C MET A 123 -1.57 -7.15 26.19
N PRO A 124 -2.54 -7.22 27.12
CA PRO A 124 -3.08 -8.47 27.64
C PRO A 124 -3.64 -9.35 26.52
N THR A 125 -3.62 -10.67 26.74
CA THR A 125 -3.99 -11.66 25.71
C THR A 125 -5.42 -11.50 25.21
N ASP A 126 -6.36 -11.17 26.07
CA ASP A 126 -7.78 -10.95 25.76
C ASP A 126 -8.00 -9.69 24.92
N GLU A 127 -7.27 -8.61 25.23
CA GLU A 127 -7.30 -7.38 24.41
C GLU A 127 -6.63 -7.61 23.05
N LEU A 128 -5.49 -8.30 23.03
CA LEU A 128 -4.79 -8.67 21.79
C LEU A 128 -5.70 -9.53 20.89
N GLU A 129 -6.46 -10.47 21.46
CA GLU A 129 -7.42 -11.27 20.73
C GLU A 129 -8.45 -10.39 20.04
N GLY A 130 -8.96 -9.35 20.72
CA GLY A 130 -9.88 -8.37 20.15
C GLY A 130 -9.29 -7.62 18.95
N VAL A 131 -8.03 -7.14 19.07
CA VAL A 131 -7.32 -6.48 17.98
C VAL A 131 -7.12 -7.41 16.79
N MET A 132 -6.66 -8.63 17.04
CA MET A 132 -6.43 -9.60 15.95
C MET A 132 -7.74 -10.05 15.30
N ALA A 133 -8.84 -10.13 16.06
CA ALA A 133 -10.16 -10.40 15.51
C ALA A 133 -10.60 -9.26 14.57
N HIS A 134 -10.34 -8.01 14.94
CA HIS A 134 -10.61 -6.84 14.10
C HIS A 134 -9.83 -6.92 12.77
N GLU A 135 -8.54 -7.19 12.81
CA GLU A 135 -7.71 -7.35 11.62
C GLU A 135 -8.18 -8.49 10.69
N LEU A 136 -8.62 -9.62 11.29
CA LEU A 136 -9.17 -10.73 10.52
C LEU A 136 -10.50 -10.39 9.86
N MET A 137 -11.31 -9.51 10.46
CA MET A 137 -12.54 -9.03 9.81
C MET A 137 -12.24 -8.19 8.56
N HIS A 138 -11.16 -7.42 8.54
CA HIS A 138 -10.68 -6.73 7.34
C HIS A 138 -10.29 -7.73 6.24
N VAL A 139 -9.61 -8.81 6.59
CA VAL A 139 -9.31 -9.91 5.64
C VAL A 139 -10.60 -10.49 5.05
N ARG A 140 -11.57 -10.85 5.91
CA ARG A 140 -12.86 -11.42 5.51
C ARG A 140 -13.65 -10.50 4.60
N ASN A 141 -13.64 -9.21 4.89
CA ASN A 141 -14.38 -8.20 4.14
C ASN A 141 -13.67 -7.78 2.83
N ARG A 142 -12.44 -8.26 2.60
CA ARG A 142 -11.60 -7.91 1.44
C ARG A 142 -11.35 -6.41 1.30
N ASP A 143 -11.18 -5.71 2.41
CA ASP A 143 -10.85 -4.27 2.43
C ASP A 143 -9.37 -4.00 2.74
N ILE A 144 -8.60 -5.01 3.13
CA ILE A 144 -7.14 -4.93 3.33
C ILE A 144 -6.38 -4.39 2.10
N LEU A 145 -6.88 -4.68 0.89
CA LEU A 145 -6.30 -4.18 -0.35
C LEU A 145 -6.43 -2.66 -0.50
N ILE A 146 -7.51 -2.08 0.00
CA ILE A 146 -7.78 -0.65 -0.16
C ILE A 146 -6.68 0.18 0.49
N GLY A 147 -6.31 -0.16 1.74
CA GLY A 147 -5.23 0.52 2.46
C GLY A 147 -3.86 0.33 1.80
N SER A 148 -3.52 -0.92 1.45
CA SER A 148 -2.24 -1.24 0.81
C SER A 148 -2.09 -0.58 -0.56
N VAL A 149 -3.16 -0.53 -1.35
CA VAL A 149 -3.18 0.13 -2.64
C VAL A 149 -3.09 1.64 -2.47
N ALA A 150 -3.85 2.24 -1.55
CA ALA A 150 -3.78 3.67 -1.27
C ALA A 150 -2.37 4.11 -0.85
N ALA A 151 -1.70 3.33 0.01
CA ALA A 151 -0.32 3.59 0.42
C ALA A 151 0.67 3.47 -0.76
N ALA A 152 0.52 2.46 -1.61
CA ALA A 152 1.36 2.29 -2.81
C ALA A 152 1.17 3.44 -3.80
N VAL A 153 -0.07 3.88 -4.02
CA VAL A 153 -0.44 5.05 -4.83
C VAL A 153 0.26 6.29 -4.32
N ALA A 154 0.10 6.57 -3.05
CA ALA A 154 0.67 7.75 -2.42
C ALA A 154 2.20 7.77 -2.51
N THR A 155 2.86 6.62 -2.32
CA THR A 155 4.31 6.47 -2.48
C THR A 155 4.75 6.72 -3.93
N ALA A 156 4.02 6.19 -4.91
CA ALA A 156 4.32 6.38 -6.31
C ALA A 156 4.17 7.86 -6.73
N ILE A 157 3.10 8.53 -6.27
CA ILE A 157 2.90 9.97 -6.54
C ILE A 157 4.02 10.79 -5.91
N SER A 158 4.41 10.49 -4.67
CA SER A 158 5.50 11.18 -3.98
C SER A 158 6.84 10.99 -4.70
N ALA A 159 7.12 9.78 -5.20
CA ALA A 159 8.32 9.49 -5.97
C ALA A 159 8.35 10.28 -7.30
N ILE A 160 7.23 10.33 -8.02
CA ILE A 160 7.10 11.11 -9.27
C ILE A 160 7.29 12.60 -8.99
N ALA A 161 6.67 13.12 -7.94
CA ALA A 161 6.82 14.52 -7.53
C ALA A 161 8.27 14.87 -7.18
N GLN A 162 8.97 13.98 -6.46
CA GLN A 162 10.40 14.16 -6.16
C GLN A 162 11.26 14.12 -7.44
N MET A 163 11.03 13.17 -8.33
CA MET A 163 11.77 13.09 -9.59
C MET A 163 11.57 14.35 -10.45
N ALA A 164 10.34 14.85 -10.55
CA ALA A 164 10.05 16.08 -11.27
C ALA A 164 10.71 17.31 -10.63
N TYR A 165 10.73 17.37 -9.29
CA TYR A 165 11.43 18.41 -8.54
C TYR A 165 12.95 18.38 -8.82
N PHE A 166 13.58 17.21 -8.78
CA PHE A 166 15.00 17.07 -9.13
C PHE A 166 15.27 17.41 -10.60
N ALA A 167 14.42 16.99 -11.52
CA ALA A 167 14.54 17.35 -12.92
C ALA A 167 14.48 18.87 -13.15
N ALA A 168 13.61 19.57 -12.40
CA ALA A 168 13.52 21.02 -12.45
C ALA A 168 14.76 21.73 -11.84
N LEU A 169 15.35 21.18 -10.77
CA LEU A 169 16.53 21.76 -10.12
C LEU A 169 17.83 21.52 -10.92
N PHE A 170 17.98 20.33 -11.50
CA PHE A 170 19.24 19.89 -12.12
C PHE A 170 19.18 19.81 -13.64
N GLY A 171 17.98 19.99 -14.25
CA GLY A 171 17.76 19.96 -15.70
C GLY A 171 18.15 21.25 -16.44
N GLY A 172 18.78 22.20 -15.77
CA GLY A 172 19.12 23.53 -16.29
C GLY A 172 20.33 23.59 -17.23
N GLY A 173 20.32 22.79 -18.29
CA GLY A 173 21.47 22.78 -19.23
C GLY A 173 21.12 22.44 -20.69
N ARG A 174 19.87 22.49 -21.10
CA ARG A 174 19.44 22.28 -22.50
C ARG A 174 18.49 23.39 -22.96
N ASP A 175 18.52 23.65 -24.26
CA ASP A 175 17.83 24.74 -24.93
C ASP A 175 16.37 24.93 -24.49
N ASP A 176 15.86 26.16 -24.60
CA ASP A 176 14.57 26.62 -24.07
C ASP A 176 13.31 25.81 -24.48
N GLU A 177 13.44 24.93 -25.47
CA GLU A 177 12.36 24.07 -25.95
C GLU A 177 12.11 22.82 -25.06
N ASP A 178 13.07 22.42 -24.22
CA ASP A 178 12.97 21.21 -23.37
C ASP A 178 12.62 21.51 -21.90
N ARG A 179 12.23 22.74 -21.56
CA ARG A 179 11.82 23.08 -20.19
C ARG A 179 10.51 22.38 -19.85
N PRO A 180 10.43 21.67 -18.69
CA PRO A 180 9.17 21.11 -18.22
C PRO A 180 8.11 22.19 -18.14
N ASN A 181 6.93 21.93 -18.70
CA ASN A 181 5.82 22.88 -18.68
C ASN A 181 5.56 23.37 -17.23
N PRO A 182 5.59 24.69 -16.95
CA PRO A 182 5.35 25.23 -15.61
C PRO A 182 4.03 24.74 -14.98
N ILE A 183 3.01 24.49 -15.83
CA ILE A 183 1.72 23.93 -15.41
C ILE A 183 1.90 22.48 -14.93
N ALA A 184 2.74 21.68 -15.57
CA ALA A 184 3.03 20.31 -15.15
C ALA A 184 3.75 20.30 -13.78
N LEU A 185 4.70 21.21 -13.56
CA LEU A 185 5.37 21.37 -12.26
C LEU A 185 4.40 21.82 -11.17
N LEU A 186 3.49 22.74 -11.48
CA LEU A 186 2.45 23.18 -10.54
C LEU A 186 1.49 22.03 -10.19
N LEU A 187 1.03 21.26 -11.15
CA LEU A 187 0.17 20.09 -10.92
C LEU A 187 0.88 19.03 -10.08
N ILE A 188 2.15 18.76 -10.33
CA ILE A 188 2.95 17.82 -9.56
C ILE A 188 3.13 18.31 -8.12
N SER A 189 3.36 19.60 -7.91
CA SER A 189 3.48 20.17 -6.56
C SER A 189 2.17 20.08 -5.77
N MET A 190 1.02 20.17 -6.44
CA MET A 190 -0.29 19.97 -5.82
C MET A 190 -0.59 18.50 -5.49
N LEU A 191 0.04 17.55 -6.18
CA LEU A 191 -0.16 16.11 -5.92
C LEU A 191 0.53 15.64 -4.64
N ALA A 192 1.61 16.29 -4.20
CA ALA A 192 2.34 15.92 -2.99
C ALA A 192 1.49 16.04 -1.70
N PRO A 193 0.73 17.12 -1.45
CA PRO A 193 -0.21 17.19 -0.32
C PRO A 193 -1.34 16.18 -0.39
N ILE A 194 -1.85 15.90 -1.59
CA ILE A 194 -2.92 14.91 -1.80
C ILE A 194 -2.41 13.50 -1.45
N SER A 195 -1.20 13.15 -1.87
CA SER A 195 -0.60 11.86 -1.52
C SER A 195 -0.36 11.72 -0.02
N ALA A 196 0.11 12.77 0.65
CA ALA A 196 0.27 12.78 2.10
C ALA A 196 -1.06 12.59 2.83
N SER A 197 -2.14 13.24 2.38
CA SER A 197 -3.47 13.07 2.96
C SER A 197 -4.05 11.67 2.75
N LEU A 198 -3.80 11.06 1.59
CA LEU A 198 -4.21 9.67 1.31
C LEU A 198 -3.45 8.67 2.19
N ILE A 199 -2.15 8.89 2.41
CA ILE A 199 -1.34 8.08 3.35
C ILE A 199 -1.91 8.21 4.76
N GLN A 200 -2.16 9.43 5.23
CA GLN A 200 -2.75 9.65 6.55
C GLN A 200 -4.12 9.00 6.70
N MET A 201 -4.99 9.09 5.70
CA MET A 201 -6.29 8.41 5.72
C MET A 201 -6.16 6.88 5.72
N ALA A 202 -5.16 6.32 5.06
CA ALA A 202 -4.91 4.89 5.07
C ALA A 202 -4.39 4.42 6.45
N ILE A 203 -3.55 5.24 7.11
CA ILE A 203 -2.99 4.96 8.44
C ILE A 203 -4.02 5.22 9.55
N SER A 204 -4.84 6.27 9.45
CA SER A 204 -5.80 6.64 10.49
C SER A 204 -7.04 5.74 10.56
N ARG A 205 -7.19 4.79 9.66
CA ARG A 205 -8.28 3.79 9.65
C ARG A 205 -7.86 2.43 10.19
N SER A 206 -6.61 2.29 10.58
CA SER A 206 -6.09 1.09 11.26
C SER A 206 -6.21 1.19 12.78
#